data_ebd53e05d4d7764be5ceb7ce13b51731
#
_entry.id   ebd53e05d4d7764be5ceb7ce13b51731
#
_cell.length_a   1.000
_cell.length_b   1.000
_cell.length_c   1.000
_cell.angle_alpha   90.00
_cell.angle_beta   90.00
_cell.angle_gamma   90.00
#
_symmetry.space_group_name_H-M   'P 1'
#
loop_
_entity.id
_entity.type
_entity.pdbx_description
1 polymer ?
#
loop_
_entity_poly.entity_id
_entity_poly.type
_entity_poly.pdbx_seq_one_letter_code
_entity_poly.pdbx_strand_id
1 'polypeptide(L)'
;MVKGKGKQICMILALIGLLTGCGSQSKVPDDYATNEGYQTEKADAKADTETNTAETTAAAAGIAKEDIKVGVLYISDPAEGSGYSYTHDLGIQGMQENLGLSSDQIVRKIVDDSDAQATEASIRECIDEGCNVIFSTSWGYMETTAAMAEEYPDIYFSHGTGYKSNGKNFNNYFGRIYQARYLSGIVAGMNTKSNLIGYVAAQDSSNSEVTGGIDAFAIGVASVNPDAKINVIITNSWYDPEKEEAASRQLLDMGCDVMAQHCDTAYPQTLAQERGVYGIGYNSDMSKETPDSCLTSVIWNWSAYYTSAVKSIIDGSWDGSNYYGGMAEGLVGITNLASFAAEGTQEKV
;
A
#
# COMPACT_ATOMS: atom_id res chain seq x y z
N MET A 1 -41.54 48.34 -23.72
CA MET A 1 -41.57 47.85 -25.09
C MET A 1 -40.55 46.71 -25.19
N VAL A 2 -41.06 45.58 -25.64
CA VAL A 2 -40.44 44.38 -26.21
C VAL A 2 -39.35 43.62 -25.40
N LYS A 3 -39.80 42.50 -24.86
CA LYS A 3 -39.06 41.37 -24.30
C LYS A 3 -38.33 40.60 -25.41
N GLY A 4 -37.07 40.28 -25.22
CA GLY A 4 -36.34 39.29 -26.01
C GLY A 4 -35.92 38.11 -25.11
N LYS A 5 -36.57 36.97 -25.27
CA LYS A 5 -36.17 35.68 -24.64
C LYS A 5 -35.12 35.02 -25.50
N GLY A 6 -33.91 34.86 -24.97
CA GLY A 6 -32.88 33.99 -25.57
C GLY A 6 -33.05 32.57 -25.05
N LYS A 7 -33.34 31.63 -25.96
CA LYS A 7 -33.31 30.19 -25.70
C LYS A 7 -31.86 29.68 -25.83
N GLN A 8 -31.34 29.09 -24.77
CA GLN A 8 -30.16 28.27 -24.86
C GLN A 8 -30.53 26.88 -25.40
N ILE A 9 -29.93 26.54 -26.52
CA ILE A 9 -30.04 25.20 -27.14
C ILE A 9 -28.91 24.39 -26.60
N CYS A 10 -29.22 23.33 -25.80
CA CYS A 10 -28.29 22.25 -25.50
C CYS A 10 -28.13 21.36 -26.72
N MET A 11 -26.93 21.31 -27.26
CA MET A 11 -26.55 20.40 -28.34
C MET A 11 -25.99 19.12 -27.75
N ILE A 12 -26.78 18.05 -27.75
CA ILE A 12 -26.34 16.70 -27.42
C ILE A 12 -25.78 16.11 -28.72
N LEU A 13 -24.47 15.89 -28.79
CA LEU A 13 -23.84 15.10 -29.85
C LEU A 13 -23.78 13.63 -29.40
N ALA A 14 -24.69 12.81 -29.95
CA ALA A 14 -24.59 11.38 -29.90
C ALA A 14 -23.71 10.92 -31.09
N LEU A 15 -22.52 10.40 -30.81
CA LEU A 15 -21.71 9.68 -31.79
C LEU A 15 -22.01 8.18 -31.68
N ILE A 16 -22.75 7.65 -32.66
CA ILE A 16 -22.88 6.24 -32.90
C ILE A 16 -21.77 5.88 -33.91
N GLY A 17 -20.75 5.17 -33.46
CA GLY A 17 -19.71 4.60 -34.35
C GLY A 17 -19.91 3.12 -34.52
N LEU A 18 -20.18 2.69 -35.75
CA LEU A 18 -20.22 1.29 -36.16
C LEU A 18 -18.81 0.65 -36.08
N LEU A 19 -18.72 -0.47 -35.38
CA LEU A 19 -17.53 -1.33 -35.37
C LEU A 19 -17.59 -2.26 -36.61
N THR A 20 -16.72 -2.02 -37.59
CA THR A 20 -16.25 -3.04 -38.53
C THR A 20 -14.79 -3.33 -38.18
N GLY A 21 -14.51 -4.60 -37.91
CA GLY A 21 -13.20 -5.06 -37.50
C GLY A 21 -12.14 -4.98 -38.58
N CYS A 22 -10.95 -4.62 -38.20
CA CYS A 22 -9.69 -5.06 -38.79
C CYS A 22 -8.60 -4.87 -37.71
N GLY A 23 -7.85 -5.94 -37.42
CA GLY A 23 -6.82 -5.95 -36.43
C GLY A 23 -5.68 -4.94 -36.72
N SER A 24 -5.45 -4.07 -35.80
CA SER A 24 -4.18 -3.35 -35.69
C SER A 24 -3.81 -3.32 -34.21
N GLN A 25 -2.63 -3.86 -33.92
CA GLN A 25 -2.01 -3.74 -32.59
C GLN A 25 -1.88 -2.26 -32.28
N SER A 26 -2.62 -1.78 -31.28
CA SER A 26 -2.37 -0.45 -30.72
C SER A 26 -1.06 -0.51 -29.97
N LYS A 27 -0.05 0.20 -30.47
CA LYS A 27 1.17 0.51 -29.69
C LYS A 27 0.75 1.36 -28.51
N VAL A 28 1.03 0.86 -27.30
CA VAL A 28 1.04 1.64 -26.08
C VAL A 28 2.09 2.74 -26.26
N PRO A 29 1.82 4.01 -25.93
CA PRO A 29 2.84 5.06 -25.96
C PRO A 29 3.98 4.74 -24.99
N ASP A 30 5.21 4.92 -25.46
CA ASP A 30 6.46 4.60 -24.74
C ASP A 30 6.82 5.55 -23.57
N ASP A 31 5.85 6.33 -23.04
CA ASP A 31 6.08 7.35 -22.00
C ASP A 31 5.62 6.95 -20.60
N TYR A 32 5.22 5.71 -20.38
CA TYR A 32 5.11 5.22 -19.00
C TYR A 32 6.51 4.85 -18.54
N ALA A 33 7.03 5.59 -17.54
CA ALA A 33 8.19 5.18 -16.79
C ALA A 33 7.93 3.78 -16.21
N THR A 34 8.31 2.78 -16.98
CA THR A 34 8.40 1.41 -16.49
C THR A 34 9.46 1.45 -15.42
N ASN A 35 9.10 0.99 -14.24
CA ASN A 35 10.01 0.75 -13.14
C ASN A 35 11.00 -0.32 -13.59
N GLU A 36 12.08 0.06 -14.29
CA GLU A 36 13.10 -0.84 -14.86
C GLU A 36 13.95 -1.55 -13.78
N GLY A 37 13.41 -1.72 -12.57
CA GLY A 37 14.03 -2.48 -11.48
C GLY A 37 13.46 -3.89 -11.24
N TYR A 38 12.33 -4.24 -11.81
CA TYR A 38 11.70 -5.54 -11.58
C TYR A 38 11.73 -6.41 -12.83
N GLN A 39 12.89 -7.01 -13.13
CA GLN A 39 12.95 -8.11 -14.10
C GLN A 39 12.57 -9.42 -13.40
N THR A 40 11.40 -9.95 -13.74
CA THR A 40 11.06 -11.34 -13.47
C THR A 40 11.85 -12.21 -14.44
N GLU A 41 12.94 -12.84 -13.99
CA GLU A 41 13.55 -13.91 -14.75
C GLU A 41 12.60 -15.09 -14.85
N LYS A 42 12.21 -15.42 -16.07
CA LYS A 42 11.55 -16.68 -16.38
C LYS A 42 12.58 -17.79 -16.22
N ALA A 43 12.33 -18.68 -15.28
CA ALA A 43 13.09 -19.92 -15.16
C ALA A 43 12.74 -20.85 -16.35
N ASP A 44 13.55 -20.81 -17.41
CA ASP A 44 13.62 -21.88 -18.38
C ASP A 44 14.78 -22.80 -17.99
N ALA A 45 14.42 -23.98 -17.50
CA ALA A 45 15.36 -25.04 -17.20
C ALA A 45 15.98 -25.59 -18.49
N LYS A 46 17.25 -25.29 -18.74
CA LYS A 46 18.14 -26.10 -19.57
C LYS A 46 19.40 -26.39 -18.76
N ALA A 47 19.58 -27.69 -18.50
CA ALA A 47 20.80 -28.22 -17.95
C ALA A 47 21.93 -28.13 -18.99
N ASP A 48 22.94 -27.32 -18.69
CA ASP A 48 24.28 -27.52 -19.28
C ASP A 48 25.28 -27.51 -18.13
N THR A 49 25.99 -28.65 -18.05
CA THR A 49 26.99 -28.95 -17.05
C THR A 49 28.28 -28.24 -17.42
N GLU A 50 28.56 -27.10 -16.86
CA GLU A 50 29.88 -26.55 -16.80
C GLU A 50 30.31 -26.36 -15.33
N THR A 51 31.36 -27.11 -14.96
CA THR A 51 32.05 -27.01 -13.68
C THR A 51 32.68 -25.62 -13.56
N ASN A 52 31.99 -24.71 -12.90
CA ASN A 52 32.57 -23.46 -12.46
C ASN A 52 32.80 -23.57 -10.96
N THR A 53 34.06 -23.52 -10.56
CA THR A 53 34.49 -23.45 -9.15
C THR A 53 33.93 -22.18 -8.56
N ALA A 54 32.77 -22.28 -7.90
CA ALA A 54 32.22 -21.19 -7.10
C ALA A 54 33.19 -20.95 -5.93
N GLU A 55 33.83 -19.81 -5.91
CA GLU A 55 34.32 -19.23 -4.68
C GLU A 55 33.12 -19.09 -3.74
N THR A 56 33.12 -19.96 -2.71
CA THR A 56 32.21 -19.83 -1.58
C THR A 56 32.57 -18.53 -0.88
N THR A 57 31.89 -17.43 -1.20
CA THR A 57 31.87 -16.27 -0.33
C THR A 57 31.34 -16.77 1.01
N ALA A 58 32.17 -16.75 2.05
CA ALA A 58 31.73 -17.05 3.40
C ALA A 58 30.49 -16.16 3.70
N ALA A 59 29.38 -16.80 4.08
CA ALA A 59 28.22 -16.07 4.56
C ALA A 59 28.69 -15.08 5.63
N ALA A 60 28.26 -13.83 5.55
CA ALA A 60 28.56 -12.84 6.58
C ALA A 60 28.11 -13.42 7.92
N ALA A 61 28.92 -13.27 8.97
CA ALA A 61 28.49 -13.68 10.31
C ALA A 61 27.26 -12.86 10.67
N GLY A 62 26.15 -13.54 10.97
CA GLY A 62 24.93 -12.85 11.42
C GLY A 62 25.15 -12.11 12.74
N ILE A 63 24.22 -11.20 13.06
CA ILE A 63 24.20 -10.50 14.36
C ILE A 63 23.45 -11.39 15.36
N ALA A 64 24.02 -11.61 16.54
CA ALA A 64 23.31 -12.36 17.58
C ALA A 64 21.99 -11.65 17.94
N LYS A 65 20.93 -12.42 18.19
CA LYS A 65 19.59 -11.86 18.45
C LYS A 65 19.60 -10.83 19.60
N GLU A 66 20.40 -11.09 20.62
CA GLU A 66 20.57 -10.24 21.80
C GLU A 66 21.19 -8.88 21.46
N ASP A 67 21.98 -8.83 20.38
CA ASP A 67 22.69 -7.63 19.90
C ASP A 67 21.90 -6.88 18.82
N ILE A 68 20.77 -7.44 18.33
CA ILE A 68 19.88 -6.72 17.40
C ILE A 68 19.25 -5.54 18.12
N LYS A 69 19.34 -4.37 17.51
CA LYS A 69 18.59 -3.18 17.90
C LYS A 69 18.06 -2.45 16.68
N VAL A 70 16.74 -2.24 16.66
CA VAL A 70 16.01 -1.74 15.50
C VAL A 70 15.57 -0.31 15.73
N GLY A 71 15.97 0.61 14.84
CA GLY A 71 15.43 1.96 14.74
C GLY A 71 14.34 2.02 13.68
N VAL A 72 13.25 2.73 13.96
CA VAL A 72 12.14 2.91 13.01
C VAL A 72 11.74 4.37 12.94
N LEU A 73 11.65 4.91 11.72
CA LEU A 73 11.19 6.27 11.45
C LEU A 73 9.75 6.22 10.90
N TYR A 74 8.86 6.96 11.54
CA TYR A 74 7.44 7.13 11.18
C TYR A 74 7.14 8.57 10.79
N ILE A 75 6.18 8.78 9.88
CA ILE A 75 5.73 10.12 9.44
C ILE A 75 4.71 10.76 10.39
N SER A 76 4.04 9.96 11.22
CA SER A 76 3.06 10.41 12.23
C SER A 76 3.14 9.53 13.46
N ASP A 77 2.46 9.92 14.54
CA ASP A 77 2.43 9.14 15.78
C ASP A 77 1.60 7.85 15.59
N PRO A 78 2.20 6.66 15.72
CA PRO A 78 1.46 5.41 15.65
C PRO A 78 0.36 5.27 16.72
N ALA A 79 0.45 6.03 17.82
CA ALA A 79 -0.55 6.02 18.89
C ALA A 79 -1.91 6.60 18.46
N GLU A 80 -2.00 7.25 17.30
CA GLU A 80 -3.29 7.66 16.70
C GLU A 80 -4.21 6.46 16.41
N GLY A 81 -3.67 5.24 16.32
CA GLY A 81 -4.44 4.00 16.26
C GLY A 81 -5.04 3.67 14.89
N SER A 82 -4.71 4.44 13.85
CA SER A 82 -5.11 4.20 12.46
C SER A 82 -4.08 4.77 11.48
N GLY A 83 -4.23 4.49 10.20
CA GLY A 83 -3.41 5.04 9.12
C GLY A 83 -2.07 4.34 8.92
N TYR A 84 -1.22 4.97 8.13
CA TYR A 84 0.01 4.39 7.60
C TYR A 84 1.04 4.05 8.69
N SER A 85 1.43 5.03 9.53
CA SER A 85 2.42 4.81 10.60
C SER A 85 1.96 3.78 11.63
N TYR A 86 0.66 3.75 11.93
CA TYR A 86 0.07 2.75 12.82
C TYR A 86 0.25 1.32 12.28
N THR A 87 -0.02 1.08 11.00
CA THR A 87 0.16 -0.27 10.42
C THR A 87 1.62 -0.70 10.38
N HIS A 88 2.54 0.23 10.15
CA HIS A 88 3.96 -0.06 10.24
C HIS A 88 4.36 -0.43 11.69
N ASP A 89 3.83 0.28 12.68
CA ASP A 89 4.12 -0.07 14.09
C ASP A 89 3.51 -1.41 14.49
N LEU A 90 2.31 -1.75 14.04
CA LEU A 90 1.77 -3.11 14.19
C LEU A 90 2.71 -4.16 13.58
N GLY A 91 3.32 -3.85 12.44
CA GLY A 91 4.32 -4.71 11.81
C GLY A 91 5.58 -4.87 12.66
N ILE A 92 6.07 -3.79 13.27
CA ILE A 92 7.22 -3.82 14.20
C ILE A 92 6.89 -4.60 15.47
N GLN A 93 5.70 -4.42 16.04
CA GLN A 93 5.23 -5.20 17.19
C GLN A 93 5.17 -6.69 16.85
N GLY A 94 4.58 -7.05 15.67
CA GLY A 94 4.53 -8.44 15.22
C GLY A 94 5.92 -9.04 14.97
N MET A 95 6.86 -8.30 14.41
CA MET A 95 8.26 -8.70 14.28
C MET A 95 8.90 -8.95 15.66
N GLN A 96 8.69 -8.02 16.59
CA GLN A 96 9.19 -8.11 17.96
C GLN A 96 8.69 -9.39 18.64
N GLU A 97 7.41 -9.68 18.52
CA GLU A 97 6.79 -10.89 19.06
C GLU A 97 7.33 -12.16 18.39
N ASN A 98 7.35 -12.19 17.04
CA ASN A 98 7.78 -13.35 16.27
C ASN A 98 9.24 -13.74 16.51
N LEU A 99 10.11 -12.75 16.74
CA LEU A 99 11.54 -12.98 16.98
C LEU A 99 11.88 -13.03 18.48
N GLY A 100 10.92 -12.69 19.36
CA GLY A 100 11.14 -12.61 20.80
C GLY A 100 12.16 -11.53 21.18
N LEU A 101 12.08 -10.37 20.54
CA LEU A 101 12.89 -9.19 20.89
C LEU A 101 12.25 -8.46 22.07
N SER A 102 13.09 -7.88 22.95
CA SER A 102 12.61 -7.08 24.05
C SER A 102 12.27 -5.63 23.60
N SER A 103 11.51 -4.89 24.43
CA SER A 103 11.09 -3.54 24.07
C SER A 103 12.24 -2.53 23.99
N ASP A 104 13.32 -2.76 24.71
CA ASP A 104 14.53 -1.93 24.68
C ASP A 104 15.40 -2.15 23.43
N GLN A 105 15.10 -3.18 22.64
CA GLN A 105 15.69 -3.40 21.33
C GLN A 105 14.99 -2.62 20.21
N ILE A 106 13.93 -1.86 20.49
CA ILE A 106 13.16 -1.10 19.49
C ILE A 106 13.17 0.40 19.83
N VAL A 107 13.72 1.20 18.93
CA VAL A 107 13.75 2.67 19.00
C VAL A 107 12.79 3.23 17.96
N ARG A 108 11.88 4.10 18.39
CA ARG A 108 10.87 4.73 17.52
C ARG A 108 11.12 6.22 17.42
N LYS A 109 11.13 6.76 16.21
CA LYS A 109 11.26 8.19 15.91
C LYS A 109 10.07 8.64 15.04
N ILE A 110 9.56 9.82 15.33
CA ILE A 110 8.54 10.47 14.49
C ILE A 110 9.22 11.64 13.79
N VAL A 111 9.21 11.65 12.46
CA VAL A 111 9.96 12.61 11.65
C VAL A 111 9.13 13.01 10.45
N ASP A 112 9.03 14.30 10.16
CA ASP A 112 8.47 14.79 8.90
C ASP A 112 9.36 14.33 7.74
N ASP A 113 8.83 13.55 6.82
CA ASP A 113 9.58 12.97 5.70
C ASP A 113 9.96 13.99 4.62
N SER A 114 9.44 15.19 4.69
CA SER A 114 9.88 16.33 3.88
C SER A 114 11.13 17.05 4.43
N ASP A 115 11.52 16.77 5.69
CA ASP A 115 12.69 17.34 6.34
C ASP A 115 13.88 16.37 6.34
N ALA A 116 14.73 16.50 5.31
CA ALA A 116 15.91 15.66 5.15
C ALA A 116 16.93 15.81 6.30
N GLN A 117 17.02 17.00 6.93
CA GLN A 117 17.95 17.23 8.04
C GLN A 117 17.44 16.55 9.32
N ALA A 118 16.14 16.66 9.60
CA ALA A 118 15.54 15.96 10.72
C ALA A 118 15.59 14.43 10.53
N THR A 119 15.42 13.94 9.30
CA THR A 119 15.57 12.52 8.96
C THR A 119 16.98 12.03 9.24
N GLU A 120 18.02 12.75 8.77
CA GLU A 120 19.42 12.42 9.04
C GLU A 120 19.72 12.43 10.55
N ALA A 121 19.31 13.48 11.25
CA ALA A 121 19.52 13.58 12.70
C ALA A 121 18.89 12.39 13.45
N SER A 122 17.66 12.00 13.09
CA SER A 122 16.95 10.88 13.73
C SER A 122 17.60 9.54 13.44
N ILE A 123 18.13 9.33 12.22
CA ILE A 123 18.90 8.11 11.91
C ILE A 123 20.18 8.07 12.75
N ARG A 124 20.92 9.17 12.84
CA ARG A 124 22.14 9.26 13.66
C ARG A 124 21.85 9.00 15.14
N GLU A 125 20.76 9.56 15.67
CA GLU A 125 20.32 9.28 17.05
C GLU A 125 20.04 7.79 17.25
N CYS A 126 19.35 7.12 16.31
CA CYS A 126 19.14 5.67 16.39
C CYS A 126 20.48 4.90 16.42
N ILE A 127 21.45 5.29 15.59
CA ILE A 127 22.78 4.68 15.54
C ILE A 127 23.54 4.93 16.87
N ASP A 128 23.50 6.15 17.39
CA ASP A 128 24.10 6.51 18.68
C ASP A 128 23.48 5.76 19.87
N GLU A 129 22.18 5.41 19.77
CA GLU A 129 21.49 4.53 20.70
C GLU A 129 21.85 3.05 20.52
N GLY A 130 22.66 2.71 19.52
CA GLY A 130 23.16 1.35 19.26
C GLY A 130 22.29 0.56 18.27
N CYS A 131 21.38 1.20 17.50
CA CYS A 131 20.64 0.51 16.45
C CYS A 131 21.57 0.06 15.34
N ASN A 132 21.43 -1.20 14.93
CA ASN A 132 22.15 -1.81 13.83
C ASN A 132 21.26 -2.22 12.67
N VAL A 133 19.93 -2.01 12.80
CA VAL A 133 18.93 -2.14 11.75
C VAL A 133 18.06 -0.89 11.77
N ILE A 134 17.89 -0.21 10.63
CA ILE A 134 17.08 1.01 10.50
C ILE A 134 16.00 0.79 9.45
N PHE A 135 14.74 0.93 9.84
CA PHE A 135 13.60 0.99 8.94
C PHE A 135 13.13 2.43 8.77
N SER A 136 13.20 2.95 7.56
CA SER A 136 12.64 4.24 7.17
C SER A 136 11.41 4.02 6.31
N THR A 137 10.22 4.37 6.83
CA THR A 137 8.96 3.83 6.31
C THR A 137 8.36 4.63 5.14
N SER A 138 8.81 5.85 4.85
CA SER A 138 8.20 6.72 3.86
C SER A 138 9.12 7.11 2.71
N TRP A 139 8.49 7.43 1.56
CA TRP A 139 9.16 7.87 0.33
C TRP A 139 10.17 9.00 0.56
N GLY A 140 9.81 10.01 1.36
CA GLY A 140 10.66 11.18 1.60
C GLY A 140 11.98 10.86 2.28
N TYR A 141 12.09 9.74 2.98
CA TYR A 141 13.34 9.32 3.64
C TYR A 141 14.37 8.70 2.69
N MET A 142 14.01 8.39 1.42
CA MET A 142 14.81 7.55 0.52
C MET A 142 16.23 8.08 0.31
N GLU A 143 16.38 9.35 -0.05
CA GLU A 143 17.69 9.94 -0.36
C GLU A 143 18.60 9.98 0.87
N THR A 144 18.06 10.38 2.01
CA THR A 144 18.79 10.45 3.28
C THR A 144 19.19 9.06 3.74
N THR A 145 18.27 8.08 3.70
CA THR A 145 18.57 6.69 4.08
C THR A 145 19.66 6.10 3.20
N ALA A 146 19.63 6.34 1.88
CA ALA A 146 20.65 5.89 0.96
C ALA A 146 22.04 6.49 1.28
N ALA A 147 22.10 7.79 1.60
CA ALA A 147 23.34 8.45 1.99
C ALA A 147 23.90 7.90 3.31
N MET A 148 23.02 7.67 4.30
CA MET A 148 23.42 7.08 5.57
C MET A 148 23.92 5.64 5.42
N ALA A 149 23.34 4.85 4.52
CA ALA A 149 23.80 3.49 4.25
C ALA A 149 25.23 3.44 3.65
N GLU A 150 25.61 4.44 2.87
CA GLU A 150 26.97 4.59 2.37
C GLU A 150 27.96 5.02 3.49
N GLU A 151 27.52 5.87 4.40
CA GLU A 151 28.33 6.36 5.52
C GLU A 151 28.54 5.29 6.60
N TYR A 152 27.54 4.41 6.82
CA TYR A 152 27.53 3.38 7.87
C TYR A 152 27.41 1.97 7.27
N PRO A 153 28.47 1.44 6.66
CA PRO A 153 28.40 0.15 5.94
C PRO A 153 28.12 -1.07 6.83
N ASP A 154 28.29 -0.93 8.15
CA ASP A 154 28.04 -2.00 9.13
C ASP A 154 26.63 -1.95 9.72
N ILE A 155 25.81 -0.97 9.33
CA ILE A 155 24.40 -0.83 9.74
C ILE A 155 23.51 -1.26 8.56
N TYR A 156 22.45 -2.00 8.85
CA TYR A 156 21.47 -2.42 7.86
C TYR A 156 20.34 -1.39 7.73
N PHE A 157 20.07 -0.97 6.51
CA PHE A 157 19.01 -0.02 6.20
C PHE A 157 17.97 -0.63 5.29
N SER A 158 16.71 -0.38 5.57
CA SER A 158 15.61 -0.84 4.75
C SER A 158 14.56 0.27 4.61
N HIS A 159 14.29 0.65 3.36
CA HIS A 159 13.46 1.79 3.04
C HIS A 159 12.13 1.35 2.40
N GLY A 160 11.01 1.82 2.96
CA GLY A 160 9.66 1.58 2.42
C GLY A 160 9.31 2.50 1.26
N THR A 161 8.53 2.00 0.30
CA THR A 161 7.90 2.76 -0.81
C THR A 161 8.82 3.27 -1.92
N GLY A 162 10.13 3.39 -1.71
CA GLY A 162 11.08 3.90 -2.71
C GLY A 162 11.51 2.85 -3.76
N TYR A 163 12.69 3.08 -4.35
CA TYR A 163 13.26 2.16 -5.35
C TYR A 163 14.77 1.98 -5.22
N LYS A 164 15.43 2.73 -4.34
CA LYS A 164 16.89 2.66 -4.20
C LYS A 164 17.33 1.48 -3.35
N SER A 165 18.45 0.90 -3.73
CA SER A 165 19.19 -0.12 -2.97
C SER A 165 20.66 -0.09 -3.38
N ASN A 166 21.55 -0.70 -2.57
CA ASN A 166 22.96 -0.83 -2.92
C ASN A 166 23.41 -2.29 -3.02
N GLY A 167 22.50 -3.26 -2.83
CA GLY A 167 22.82 -4.69 -2.91
C GLY A 167 23.78 -5.18 -1.82
N LYS A 168 23.85 -4.47 -0.68
CA LYS A 168 24.74 -4.79 0.46
C LYS A 168 23.98 -4.61 1.77
N ASN A 169 24.04 -3.41 2.34
CA ASN A 169 23.41 -3.04 3.60
C ASN A 169 22.17 -2.17 3.46
N PHE A 170 21.71 -1.90 2.25
CA PHE A 170 20.53 -1.08 1.98
C PHE A 170 19.66 -1.72 0.91
N ASN A 171 18.38 -1.92 1.23
CA ASN A 171 17.36 -2.36 0.30
C ASN A 171 16.11 -1.49 0.35
N ASN A 172 15.23 -1.71 -0.64
CA ASN A 172 13.89 -1.18 -0.66
C ASN A 172 12.86 -2.29 -0.45
N TYR A 173 11.76 -1.98 0.25
CA TYR A 173 10.63 -2.90 0.40
C TYR A 173 9.30 -2.20 0.09
N PHE A 174 8.41 -2.93 -0.55
CA PHE A 174 7.01 -2.55 -0.73
C PHE A 174 6.17 -3.79 -1.09
N GLY A 175 4.92 -3.61 -1.55
CA GLY A 175 4.06 -4.74 -1.83
C GLY A 175 2.97 -4.53 -2.86
N ARG A 176 2.37 -5.65 -3.26
CA ARG A 176 1.35 -5.77 -4.29
C ARG A 176 -0.05 -5.58 -3.68
N ILE A 177 -0.32 -4.41 -3.09
CA ILE A 177 -1.60 -4.11 -2.43
C ILE A 177 -2.79 -4.22 -3.41
N TYR A 178 -2.55 -4.05 -4.70
CA TYR A 178 -3.57 -4.23 -5.73
C TYR A 178 -4.22 -5.62 -5.73
N GLN A 179 -3.51 -6.67 -5.23
CA GLN A 179 -4.08 -8.01 -5.09
C GLN A 179 -5.24 -8.01 -4.08
N ALA A 180 -5.04 -7.41 -2.92
CA ALA A 180 -6.08 -7.26 -1.91
C ALA A 180 -7.19 -6.29 -2.37
N ARG A 181 -6.84 -5.26 -3.15
CA ARG A 181 -7.83 -4.35 -3.77
C ARG A 181 -8.78 -5.08 -4.72
N TYR A 182 -8.26 -6.02 -5.52
CA TYR A 182 -9.10 -6.86 -6.38
C TYR A 182 -10.13 -7.65 -5.56
N LEU A 183 -9.71 -8.31 -4.48
CA LEU A 183 -10.61 -9.05 -3.61
C LEU A 183 -11.66 -8.13 -2.95
N SER A 184 -11.24 -6.98 -2.46
CA SER A 184 -12.16 -6.00 -1.87
C SER A 184 -13.15 -5.44 -2.90
N GLY A 185 -12.76 -5.35 -4.17
CA GLY A 185 -13.65 -5.04 -5.28
C GLY A 185 -14.74 -6.10 -5.48
N ILE A 186 -14.39 -7.39 -5.39
CA ILE A 186 -15.38 -8.48 -5.38
C ILE A 186 -16.37 -8.28 -4.23
N VAL A 187 -15.87 -8.02 -3.02
CA VAL A 187 -16.74 -7.79 -1.85
C VAL A 187 -17.67 -6.61 -2.10
N ALA A 188 -17.17 -5.49 -2.58
CA ALA A 188 -17.99 -4.31 -2.89
C ALA A 188 -19.07 -4.60 -3.96
N GLY A 189 -18.69 -5.27 -5.05
CA GLY A 189 -19.59 -5.62 -6.15
C GLY A 189 -20.71 -6.58 -5.75
N MET A 190 -20.43 -7.53 -4.82
CA MET A 190 -21.42 -8.45 -4.29
C MET A 190 -22.41 -7.80 -3.30
N ASN A 191 -22.01 -6.71 -2.66
CA ASN A 191 -22.77 -6.10 -1.56
C ASN A 191 -23.52 -4.82 -1.95
N THR A 192 -23.15 -4.12 -3.04
CA THR A 192 -23.89 -2.94 -3.49
C THR A 192 -25.30 -3.31 -3.94
N LYS A 193 -26.27 -2.47 -3.56
CA LYS A 193 -27.68 -2.58 -3.96
C LYS A 193 -28.07 -1.47 -4.95
N SER A 194 -27.39 -0.34 -4.88
CA SER A 194 -27.62 0.79 -5.77
C SER A 194 -26.85 0.69 -7.10
N ASN A 195 -25.87 -0.21 -7.20
CA ASN A 195 -24.85 -0.25 -8.23
C ASN A 195 -23.98 1.02 -8.29
N LEU A 196 -23.93 1.79 -7.20
CA LEU A 196 -23.09 2.99 -7.07
C LEU A 196 -22.13 2.78 -5.90
N ILE A 197 -20.86 2.70 -6.22
CA ILE A 197 -19.77 2.52 -5.25
C ILE A 197 -18.96 3.81 -5.19
N GLY A 198 -18.67 4.29 -3.99
CA GLY A 198 -17.79 5.45 -3.76
C GLY A 198 -16.37 5.01 -3.46
N TYR A 199 -15.39 5.75 -3.96
CA TYR A 199 -13.98 5.53 -3.68
C TYR A 199 -13.29 6.87 -3.38
N VAL A 200 -12.79 7.03 -2.15
CA VAL A 200 -11.99 8.19 -1.75
C VAL A 200 -10.53 7.87 -2.00
N ALA A 201 -9.92 8.56 -2.96
CA ALA A 201 -8.55 8.31 -3.41
C ALA A 201 -7.59 9.39 -2.91
N ALA A 202 -6.43 8.99 -2.37
CA ALA A 202 -5.43 9.92 -1.84
C ALA A 202 -4.72 10.72 -2.94
N GLN A 203 -4.41 10.09 -4.07
CA GLN A 203 -3.60 10.67 -5.14
C GLN A 203 -4.23 10.42 -6.52
N ASP A 204 -3.80 11.20 -7.48
CA ASP A 204 -4.23 11.10 -8.88
C ASP A 204 -3.43 10.03 -9.67
N SER A 205 -3.56 10.06 -10.98
CA SER A 205 -2.90 9.11 -11.89
C SER A 205 -1.36 9.17 -11.91
N SER A 206 -0.76 10.14 -11.23
CA SER A 206 0.70 10.20 -11.07
C SER A 206 1.24 9.20 -10.04
N ASN A 207 0.35 8.66 -9.18
CA ASN A 207 0.72 7.66 -8.18
C ASN A 207 0.26 6.26 -8.62
N SER A 208 1.22 5.38 -8.92
CA SER A 208 0.96 4.04 -9.43
C SER A 208 0.33 3.09 -8.42
N GLU A 209 0.55 3.29 -7.12
CA GLU A 209 -0.09 2.49 -6.07
C GLU A 209 -1.60 2.75 -6.04
N VAL A 210 -1.99 4.04 -6.01
CA VAL A 210 -3.39 4.44 -5.98
C VAL A 210 -4.10 4.04 -7.27
N THR A 211 -3.49 4.32 -8.43
CA THR A 211 -4.07 3.99 -9.73
C THR A 211 -4.23 2.47 -9.90
N GLY A 212 -3.17 1.71 -9.65
CA GLY A 212 -3.22 0.25 -9.72
C GLY A 212 -4.20 -0.36 -8.72
N GLY A 213 -4.35 0.28 -7.55
CA GLY A 213 -5.34 -0.10 -6.54
C GLY A 213 -6.79 0.12 -7.01
N ILE A 214 -7.08 1.29 -7.61
CA ILE A 214 -8.40 1.60 -8.17
C ILE A 214 -8.74 0.67 -9.33
N ASP A 215 -7.79 0.43 -10.25
CA ASP A 215 -7.99 -0.44 -11.40
C ASP A 215 -8.26 -1.88 -10.96
N ALA A 216 -7.48 -2.41 -10.01
CA ALA A 216 -7.69 -3.76 -9.48
C ALA A 216 -9.03 -3.88 -8.76
N PHE A 217 -9.42 -2.88 -7.97
CA PHE A 217 -10.73 -2.81 -7.33
C PHE A 217 -11.85 -2.81 -8.38
N ALA A 218 -11.72 -2.00 -9.43
CA ALA A 218 -12.72 -1.93 -10.50
C ALA A 218 -12.85 -3.25 -11.25
N ILE A 219 -11.74 -3.94 -11.54
CA ILE A 219 -11.75 -5.27 -12.14
C ILE A 219 -12.44 -6.28 -11.22
N GLY A 220 -12.17 -6.21 -9.90
CA GLY A 220 -12.85 -7.04 -8.91
C GLY A 220 -14.36 -6.82 -8.89
N VAL A 221 -14.81 -5.56 -8.84
CA VAL A 221 -16.24 -5.21 -8.94
C VAL A 221 -16.86 -5.76 -10.21
N ALA A 222 -16.26 -5.49 -11.37
CA ALA A 222 -16.79 -5.89 -12.66
C ALA A 222 -16.87 -7.42 -12.85
N SER A 223 -16.01 -8.17 -12.17
CA SER A 223 -16.01 -9.65 -12.24
C SER A 223 -17.28 -10.29 -11.66
N VAL A 224 -17.98 -9.59 -10.77
CA VAL A 224 -19.21 -10.08 -10.10
C VAL A 224 -20.42 -9.19 -10.33
N ASN A 225 -20.22 -7.91 -10.65
CA ASN A 225 -21.29 -6.96 -10.93
C ASN A 225 -20.87 -5.96 -12.03
N PRO A 226 -21.02 -6.32 -13.31
CA PRO A 226 -20.59 -5.48 -14.43
C PRO A 226 -21.44 -4.20 -14.60
N ASP A 227 -22.61 -4.12 -13.95
CA ASP A 227 -23.49 -2.93 -14.02
C ASP A 227 -23.13 -1.88 -12.96
N ALA A 228 -22.32 -2.22 -11.97
CA ALA A 228 -21.90 -1.29 -10.93
C ALA A 228 -20.95 -0.22 -11.48
N LYS A 229 -21.10 0.99 -10.94
CA LYS A 229 -20.26 2.17 -11.25
C LYS A 229 -19.49 2.59 -10.03
N ILE A 230 -18.22 2.90 -10.23
CA ILE A 230 -17.35 3.40 -9.20
C ILE A 230 -17.16 4.89 -9.41
N ASN A 231 -17.57 5.69 -8.42
CA ASN A 231 -17.37 7.12 -8.39
C ASN A 231 -16.13 7.41 -7.53
N VAL A 232 -15.10 8.01 -8.13
CA VAL A 232 -13.83 8.29 -7.46
C VAL A 232 -13.73 9.79 -7.19
N ILE A 233 -13.40 10.17 -5.95
CA ILE A 233 -13.00 11.53 -5.60
C ILE A 233 -11.60 11.53 -5.07
N ILE A 234 -10.72 12.35 -5.66
CA ILE A 234 -9.32 12.45 -5.33
C ILE A 234 -9.09 13.63 -4.38
N THR A 235 -8.50 13.36 -3.22
CA THR A 235 -8.22 14.38 -2.18
C THR A 235 -6.90 15.12 -2.42
N ASN A 236 -5.98 14.53 -3.21
CA ASN A 236 -4.59 14.96 -3.36
C ASN A 236 -3.86 15.05 -2.00
N SER A 237 -4.18 14.13 -1.10
CA SER A 237 -3.53 13.97 0.20
C SER A 237 -3.73 12.54 0.70
N TRP A 238 -2.71 11.99 1.35
CA TRP A 238 -2.84 10.72 2.06
C TRP A 238 -3.60 10.88 3.37
N TYR A 239 -3.42 12.01 4.05
CA TYR A 239 -4.06 12.33 5.31
C TYR A 239 -4.56 13.78 5.29
N ASP A 240 -5.87 13.97 5.16
CA ASP A 240 -6.54 15.26 5.23
C ASP A 240 -7.99 15.01 5.67
N PRO A 241 -8.26 15.05 6.99
CA PRO A 241 -9.58 14.77 7.54
C PRO A 241 -10.71 15.58 6.90
N GLU A 242 -10.48 16.86 6.62
CA GLU A 242 -11.50 17.75 6.05
C GLU A 242 -11.84 17.37 4.60
N LYS A 243 -10.81 17.08 3.78
CA LYS A 243 -11.03 16.67 2.39
C LYS A 243 -11.61 15.26 2.29
N GLU A 244 -11.18 14.34 3.15
CA GLU A 244 -11.71 12.97 3.18
C GLU A 244 -13.16 12.95 3.61
N GLU A 245 -13.54 13.76 4.62
CA GLU A 245 -14.91 13.94 5.05
C GLU A 245 -15.77 14.54 3.91
N ALA A 246 -15.29 15.62 3.28
CA ALA A 246 -16.01 16.27 2.20
C ALA A 246 -16.23 15.36 0.99
N ALA A 247 -15.19 14.62 0.58
CA ALA A 247 -15.27 13.64 -0.49
C ALA A 247 -16.26 12.52 -0.17
N SER A 248 -16.23 12.00 1.06
CA SER A 248 -17.12 10.94 1.51
C SER A 248 -18.59 11.41 1.50
N ARG A 249 -18.88 12.60 2.04
CA ARG A 249 -20.24 13.18 2.02
C ARG A 249 -20.77 13.34 0.60
N GLN A 250 -19.93 13.83 -0.32
CA GLN A 250 -20.31 13.99 -1.72
C GLN A 250 -20.65 12.65 -2.37
N LEU A 251 -19.84 11.60 -2.16
CA LEU A 251 -20.09 10.25 -2.71
C LEU A 251 -21.39 9.65 -2.13
N LEU A 252 -21.61 9.82 -0.83
CA LEU A 252 -22.84 9.37 -0.16
C LEU A 252 -24.08 10.12 -0.69
N ASP A 253 -23.98 11.42 -0.93
CA ASP A 253 -25.07 12.24 -1.49
C ASP A 253 -25.34 11.90 -2.98
N MET A 254 -24.36 11.33 -3.70
CA MET A 254 -24.56 10.75 -5.03
C MET A 254 -25.30 9.41 -5.00
N GLY A 255 -25.55 8.83 -3.82
CA GLY A 255 -26.24 7.56 -3.64
C GLY A 255 -25.33 6.34 -3.63
N CYS A 256 -24.02 6.52 -3.41
CA CYS A 256 -23.12 5.39 -3.20
C CYS A 256 -23.49 4.65 -1.91
N ASP A 257 -23.61 3.33 -1.99
CA ASP A 257 -24.02 2.46 -0.87
C ASP A 257 -22.94 1.48 -0.40
N VAL A 258 -21.76 1.55 -1.03
CA VAL A 258 -20.50 0.96 -0.55
C VAL A 258 -19.40 2.01 -0.69
N MET A 259 -18.68 2.27 0.39
CA MET A 259 -17.60 3.27 0.45
C MET A 259 -16.25 2.60 0.62
N ALA A 260 -15.38 2.74 -0.38
CA ALA A 260 -13.98 2.31 -0.32
C ALA A 260 -13.05 3.53 -0.21
N GLN A 261 -11.83 3.30 0.26
CA GLN A 261 -10.84 4.37 0.41
C GLN A 261 -9.41 3.91 0.09
N HIS A 262 -8.58 4.88 -0.24
CA HIS A 262 -7.13 4.77 -0.36
C HIS A 262 -6.50 6.03 0.24
N CYS A 263 -6.85 6.29 1.49
CA CYS A 263 -6.42 7.41 2.33
C CYS A 263 -6.39 6.94 3.79
N ASP A 264 -5.78 7.71 4.67
CA ASP A 264 -5.30 7.21 5.96
C ASP A 264 -6.26 7.45 7.13
N THR A 265 -7.29 8.33 6.99
CA THR A 265 -8.25 8.52 8.08
C THR A 265 -9.37 7.47 8.06
N ALA A 266 -10.08 7.33 9.16
CA ALA A 266 -11.28 6.49 9.24
C ALA A 266 -12.56 7.22 8.77
N TYR A 267 -12.51 8.48 8.35
CA TYR A 267 -13.70 9.27 7.99
C TYR A 267 -14.59 8.63 6.92
N PRO A 268 -14.05 8.07 5.81
CA PRO A 268 -14.91 7.42 4.81
C PRO A 268 -15.74 6.28 5.41
N GLN A 269 -15.17 5.53 6.35
CA GLN A 269 -15.84 4.39 6.99
C GLN A 269 -16.85 4.85 8.05
N THR A 270 -16.49 5.82 8.88
CA THR A 270 -17.40 6.33 9.92
C THR A 270 -18.62 6.99 9.30
N LEU A 271 -18.45 7.75 8.21
CA LEU A 271 -19.58 8.36 7.49
C LEU A 271 -20.43 7.32 6.75
N ALA A 272 -19.84 6.24 6.23
CA ALA A 272 -20.59 5.13 5.68
C ALA A 272 -21.50 4.50 6.76
N GLN A 273 -20.95 4.25 7.96
CA GLN A 273 -21.72 3.73 9.09
C GLN A 273 -22.83 4.71 9.54
N GLU A 274 -22.54 5.98 9.66
CA GLU A 274 -23.56 7.01 10.00
C GLU A 274 -24.73 7.06 9.02
N ARG A 275 -24.46 6.82 7.74
CA ARG A 275 -25.45 6.78 6.67
C ARG A 275 -26.14 5.42 6.51
N GLY A 276 -25.71 4.40 7.26
CA GLY A 276 -26.26 3.05 7.19
C GLY A 276 -25.93 2.33 5.87
N VAL A 277 -24.78 2.64 5.27
CA VAL A 277 -24.25 1.99 4.08
C VAL A 277 -22.98 1.23 4.42
N TYR A 278 -22.48 0.42 3.48
CA TYR A 278 -21.32 -0.43 3.71
C TYR A 278 -19.99 0.30 3.50
N GLY A 279 -18.94 -0.23 4.14
CA GLY A 279 -17.58 0.26 4.03
C GLY A 279 -16.57 -0.83 3.70
N ILE A 280 -15.49 -0.41 3.03
CA ILE A 280 -14.27 -1.19 2.79
C ILE A 280 -13.10 -0.37 3.35
N GLY A 281 -12.53 -0.83 4.46
CA GLY A 281 -11.43 -0.14 5.15
C GLY A 281 -10.09 -0.26 4.43
N TYR A 282 -9.09 0.48 4.93
CA TYR A 282 -7.74 0.48 4.40
C TYR A 282 -6.69 0.58 5.51
N ASN A 283 -5.46 0.15 5.21
CA ASN A 283 -4.29 0.07 6.07
C ASN A 283 -4.40 -1.00 7.16
N SER A 284 -5.38 -0.88 8.03
CA SER A 284 -5.63 -1.77 9.17
C SER A 284 -7.08 -2.27 9.18
N ASP A 285 -7.40 -3.15 10.14
CA ASP A 285 -8.77 -3.63 10.36
C ASP A 285 -9.63 -2.50 10.97
N MET A 286 -10.48 -1.92 10.15
CA MET A 286 -11.41 -0.84 10.54
C MET A 286 -12.76 -1.36 11.07
N SER A 287 -12.92 -2.68 11.22
CA SER A 287 -14.17 -3.26 11.79
C SER A 287 -14.40 -2.87 13.25
N LYS A 288 -13.36 -2.44 13.95
CA LYS A 288 -13.47 -1.95 15.34
C LYS A 288 -14.05 -0.55 15.39
N GLU A 289 -13.68 0.31 14.47
CA GLU A 289 -14.17 1.68 14.34
C GLU A 289 -15.60 1.70 13.78
N THR A 290 -15.90 0.79 12.86
CA THR A 290 -17.19 0.75 12.15
C THR A 290 -17.79 -0.65 12.08
N PRO A 291 -18.15 -1.24 13.25
CA PRO A 291 -18.55 -2.64 13.36
C PRO A 291 -19.84 -2.99 12.61
N ASP A 292 -20.70 -2.00 12.35
CA ASP A 292 -22.01 -2.23 11.74
C ASP A 292 -22.00 -2.00 10.21
N SER A 293 -20.89 -1.55 9.64
CA SER A 293 -20.79 -1.19 8.22
C SER A 293 -19.57 -1.76 7.52
N CYS A 294 -18.45 -1.99 8.20
CA CYS A 294 -17.22 -2.48 7.58
C CYS A 294 -17.39 -3.93 7.11
N LEU A 295 -17.47 -4.12 5.78
CA LEU A 295 -17.54 -5.45 5.18
C LEU A 295 -16.22 -6.21 5.30
N THR A 296 -15.12 -5.51 5.12
CA THR A 296 -13.74 -5.96 5.23
C THR A 296 -12.80 -4.75 5.15
N SER A 297 -11.54 -4.95 5.45
CA SER A 297 -10.50 -3.93 5.23
C SER A 297 -9.37 -4.50 4.39
N VAL A 298 -8.84 -3.70 3.46
CA VAL A 298 -7.60 -3.99 2.74
C VAL A 298 -6.45 -3.66 3.67
N ILE A 299 -5.60 -4.63 3.99
CA ILE A 299 -4.58 -4.49 5.02
C ILE A 299 -3.18 -4.72 4.51
N TRP A 300 -2.24 -4.06 5.19
CA TRP A 300 -0.82 -4.36 5.15
C TRP A 300 -0.43 -5.17 6.40
N ASN A 301 0.21 -6.30 6.19
CA ASN A 301 0.83 -7.09 7.26
C ASN A 301 2.35 -6.93 7.21
N TRP A 302 2.82 -5.77 7.62
CA TRP A 302 4.25 -5.44 7.60
C TRP A 302 5.11 -6.37 8.46
N SER A 303 4.50 -7.08 9.44
CA SER A 303 5.24 -8.04 10.26
C SER A 303 5.85 -9.19 9.43
N ALA A 304 5.22 -9.56 8.31
CA ALA A 304 5.77 -10.57 7.41
C ALA A 304 7.13 -10.14 6.84
N TYR A 305 7.22 -8.89 6.38
CA TYR A 305 8.48 -8.34 5.88
C TYR A 305 9.49 -8.11 7.00
N TYR A 306 9.13 -7.35 8.04
CA TYR A 306 10.07 -7.00 9.11
C TYR A 306 10.66 -8.22 9.81
N THR A 307 9.84 -9.24 10.06
CA THR A 307 10.32 -10.52 10.64
C THR A 307 11.33 -11.18 9.72
N SER A 308 11.05 -11.27 8.42
CA SER A 308 11.95 -11.92 7.46
C SER A 308 13.25 -11.15 7.29
N ALA A 309 13.18 -9.81 7.22
CA ALA A 309 14.35 -8.94 7.08
C ALA A 309 15.30 -9.05 8.30
N VAL A 310 14.77 -8.86 9.52
CA VAL A 310 15.58 -8.95 10.73
C VAL A 310 16.10 -10.37 10.95
N LYS A 311 15.28 -11.41 10.64
CA LYS A 311 15.71 -12.79 10.70
C LYS A 311 16.88 -13.06 9.75
N SER A 312 16.87 -12.54 8.53
CA SER A 312 17.96 -12.71 7.56
C SER A 312 19.27 -12.06 8.05
N ILE A 313 19.17 -10.93 8.79
CA ILE A 313 20.33 -10.29 9.42
C ILE A 313 20.87 -11.15 10.56
N ILE A 314 20.00 -11.70 11.40
CA ILE A 314 20.39 -12.62 12.48
C ILE A 314 21.09 -13.86 11.90
N ASP A 315 20.53 -14.45 10.84
CA ASP A 315 21.05 -15.66 10.22
C ASP A 315 22.29 -15.41 9.32
N GLY A 316 22.67 -14.14 9.07
CA GLY A 316 23.75 -13.77 8.16
C GLY A 316 23.43 -14.03 6.68
N SER A 317 22.14 -14.11 6.34
CA SER A 317 21.65 -14.36 4.97
C SER A 317 21.11 -13.12 4.27
N TRP A 318 21.21 -11.94 4.90
CA TRP A 318 20.85 -10.68 4.26
C TRP A 318 21.74 -10.41 3.05
N ASP A 319 21.12 -10.09 1.91
CA ASP A 319 21.82 -9.86 0.64
C ASP A 319 21.56 -8.45 0.03
N GLY A 320 20.76 -7.60 0.72
CA GLY A 320 20.41 -6.27 0.23
C GLY A 320 19.43 -6.27 -0.95
N SER A 321 18.81 -7.39 -1.28
CA SER A 321 17.83 -7.49 -2.35
C SER A 321 16.57 -6.73 -2.02
N ASN A 322 15.99 -6.07 -3.05
CA ASN A 322 14.70 -5.42 -2.92
C ASN A 322 13.59 -6.44 -2.66
N TYR A 323 12.63 -6.07 -1.83
CA TYR A 323 11.48 -6.89 -1.51
C TYR A 323 10.19 -6.29 -2.07
N TYR A 324 9.40 -7.11 -2.78
CA TYR A 324 8.09 -6.72 -3.27
C TYR A 324 7.10 -7.85 -3.06
N GLY A 325 6.53 -7.93 -1.84
CA GLY A 325 5.64 -8.99 -1.41
C GLY A 325 4.19 -8.81 -1.84
N GLY A 326 3.43 -9.88 -1.76
CA GLY A 326 2.00 -9.89 -2.06
C GLY A 326 1.24 -10.78 -1.09
N MET A 327 0.10 -11.30 -1.53
CA MET A 327 -0.73 -12.22 -0.72
C MET A 327 -0.02 -13.55 -0.46
N ALA A 328 0.75 -14.05 -1.43
CA ALA A 328 1.50 -15.31 -1.29
C ALA A 328 2.56 -15.22 -0.18
N GLU A 329 3.16 -14.05 0.00
CA GLU A 329 4.13 -13.77 1.05
C GLU A 329 3.46 -13.34 2.38
N GLY A 330 2.12 -13.23 2.40
CA GLY A 330 1.37 -12.80 3.56
C GLY A 330 1.52 -11.32 3.90
N LEU A 331 2.03 -10.49 2.97
CA LEU A 331 2.26 -9.06 3.21
C LEU A 331 0.99 -8.24 3.07
N VAL A 332 0.10 -8.61 2.17
CA VAL A 332 -1.16 -7.90 1.91
C VAL A 332 -2.34 -8.88 1.93
N GLY A 333 -3.51 -8.39 2.25
CA GLY A 333 -4.71 -9.19 2.29
C GLY A 333 -5.95 -8.37 2.57
N ILE A 334 -7.06 -9.06 2.80
CA ILE A 334 -8.27 -8.48 3.36
C ILE A 334 -8.56 -9.11 4.71
N THR A 335 -9.22 -8.37 5.59
CA THR A 335 -9.70 -8.92 6.87
C THR A 335 -10.85 -9.90 6.65
N ASN A 336 -11.23 -10.64 7.69
CA ASN A 336 -12.41 -11.48 7.64
C ASN A 336 -13.64 -10.68 7.21
N LEU A 337 -14.48 -11.30 6.39
CA LEU A 337 -15.73 -10.68 5.99
C LEU A 337 -16.67 -10.50 7.17
N ALA A 338 -17.40 -9.39 7.19
CA ALA A 338 -18.45 -9.16 8.16
C ALA A 338 -19.56 -10.23 8.04
N SER A 339 -20.17 -10.58 9.16
CA SER A 339 -21.25 -11.58 9.20
C SER A 339 -22.51 -11.16 8.44
N PHE A 340 -22.65 -9.86 8.16
CA PHE A 340 -23.73 -9.26 7.37
C PHE A 340 -23.40 -9.09 5.88
N ALA A 341 -22.22 -9.52 5.44
CA ALA A 341 -21.89 -9.55 4.01
C ALA A 341 -22.89 -10.43 3.24
N ALA A 342 -23.18 -10.09 2.00
CA ALA A 342 -24.11 -10.81 1.17
C ALA A 342 -23.72 -12.28 1.02
N GLU A 343 -24.72 -13.16 0.99
CA GLU A 343 -24.52 -14.60 0.76
C GLU A 343 -23.74 -14.85 -0.53
N GLY A 344 -22.82 -15.79 -0.49
CA GLY A 344 -21.94 -16.14 -1.61
C GLY A 344 -20.71 -15.22 -1.75
N THR A 345 -20.54 -14.17 -0.94
CA THR A 345 -19.36 -13.29 -1.02
C THR A 345 -18.09 -14.06 -0.66
N GLN A 346 -18.13 -14.89 0.39
CA GLN A 346 -16.97 -15.68 0.84
C GLN A 346 -16.46 -16.66 -0.22
N GLU A 347 -17.36 -17.26 -0.99
CA GLU A 347 -17.02 -18.22 -2.04
C GLU A 347 -16.41 -17.55 -3.28
N LYS A 348 -16.57 -16.24 -3.43
CA LYS A 348 -16.05 -15.45 -4.55
C LYS A 348 -14.68 -14.84 -4.26
N VAL A 349 -14.35 -14.67 -2.98
CA VAL A 349 -13.08 -14.15 -2.49
C VAL A 349 -12.10 -15.28 -2.18
#